data_abafda2e5f2d821206cdd2cd30fdca14
#
_entry.id   abafda2e5f2d821206cdd2cd30fdca14
#
_cell.length_a   1.000
_cell.length_b   1.000
_cell.length_c   1.000
_cell.angle_alpha   90.00
_cell.angle_beta   90.00
_cell.angle_gamma   90.00
#
_symmetry.space_group_name_H-M   'P 1'
#
loop_
_entity.id
_entity.type
_entity.pdbx_description
1 polymer ?
#
loop_
_entity_poly.entity_id
_entity_poly.type
_entity_poly.pdbx_seq_one_letter_code
_entity_poly.pdbx_strand_id
1 'polypeptide(L)'
;MTKAEIVEIQTRLKAHGFDPGAMDGVIGPKTRAAIIAFKVSKALSPRDYVGPITLAELRKEPQASVAPPKVAGEPIWLRRARQEIGVSEIAGRQHSKRILSYWQLAKLYFTDDETPWCAGYVNAMLEDCGIAGTRSGMARSFERWGQPCGAIPGAIVVFWRGSKSSGSGHVGFVTGKDQYGNIMVLGGNQGDAVNVKPFDTSRVVGYRWPKGFDIGSDALQTVASDGKTSQNEA
;
A
#
# COMPACT_ATOMS: atom_id res chain seq x y z
N MET A 1 1.11 22.18 -14.37
CA MET A 1 0.40 21.53 -15.48
C MET A 1 -0.96 22.19 -15.66
N THR A 2 -1.29 22.56 -16.88
CA THR A 2 -2.60 23.08 -17.26
C THR A 2 -3.64 21.95 -17.34
N LYS A 3 -4.92 22.31 -17.35
CA LYS A 3 -6.01 21.35 -17.52
C LYS A 3 -5.87 20.57 -18.85
N ALA A 4 -5.47 21.25 -19.91
CA ALA A 4 -5.26 20.63 -21.22
C ALA A 4 -4.12 19.60 -21.21
N GLU A 5 -3.00 19.90 -20.54
CA GLU A 5 -1.90 18.94 -20.37
C GLU A 5 -2.33 17.69 -19.57
N ILE A 6 -3.19 17.87 -18.58
CA ILE A 6 -3.70 16.72 -17.79
C ILE A 6 -4.63 15.86 -18.65
N VAL A 7 -5.49 16.47 -19.48
CA VAL A 7 -6.33 15.72 -20.44
C VAL A 7 -5.46 14.98 -21.46
N GLU A 8 -4.39 15.59 -21.96
CA GLU A 8 -3.43 14.88 -22.83
C GLU A 8 -2.85 13.65 -22.14
N ILE A 9 -2.41 13.78 -20.89
CA ILE A 9 -1.85 12.68 -20.09
C ILE A 9 -2.91 11.58 -19.92
N GLN A 10 -4.13 11.92 -19.52
CA GLN A 10 -5.21 10.96 -19.35
C GLN A 10 -5.54 10.23 -20.66
N THR A 11 -5.60 10.95 -21.78
CA THR A 11 -5.84 10.38 -23.11
C THR A 11 -4.75 9.40 -23.50
N ARG A 12 -3.48 9.78 -23.29
CA ARG A 12 -2.35 8.92 -23.60
C ARG A 12 -2.25 7.70 -22.69
N LEU A 13 -2.50 7.86 -21.40
CA LEU A 13 -2.59 6.71 -20.47
C LEU A 13 -3.61 5.70 -20.96
N LYS A 14 -4.81 6.15 -21.36
CA LYS A 14 -5.87 5.30 -21.91
C LYS A 14 -5.42 4.61 -23.21
N ALA A 15 -4.77 5.32 -24.11
CA ALA A 15 -4.23 4.76 -25.34
C ALA A 15 -3.17 3.67 -25.07
N HIS A 16 -2.36 3.84 -24.04
CA HIS A 16 -1.40 2.83 -23.56
C HIS A 16 -2.06 1.69 -22.72
N GLY A 17 -3.39 1.66 -22.61
CA GLY A 17 -4.11 0.58 -21.90
C GLY A 17 -4.25 0.78 -20.39
N PHE A 18 -3.92 1.95 -19.86
CA PHE A 18 -4.06 2.27 -18.43
C PHE A 18 -5.29 3.16 -18.22
N ASP A 19 -6.28 2.71 -17.43
CA ASP A 19 -7.51 3.47 -17.17
C ASP A 19 -7.27 4.67 -16.24
N PRO A 20 -7.29 5.93 -16.74
CA PRO A 20 -7.10 7.11 -15.91
C PRO A 20 -8.40 7.54 -15.21
N GLY A 21 -9.52 6.87 -15.43
CA GLY A 21 -10.86 7.32 -15.07
C GLY A 21 -11.41 8.37 -16.02
N ALA A 22 -12.13 9.36 -15.49
CA ALA A 22 -12.66 10.46 -16.28
C ALA A 22 -11.53 11.31 -16.91
N MET A 23 -11.68 11.66 -18.18
CA MET A 23 -10.72 12.55 -18.89
C MET A 23 -11.16 14.01 -18.73
N ASP A 24 -11.15 14.47 -17.50
CA ASP A 24 -11.71 15.76 -17.05
C ASP A 24 -10.63 16.84 -16.78
N GLY A 25 -9.36 16.47 -16.96
CA GLY A 25 -8.23 17.34 -16.67
C GLY A 25 -7.94 17.49 -15.18
N VAL A 26 -8.40 16.53 -14.36
CA VAL A 26 -8.11 16.46 -12.92
C VAL A 26 -7.30 15.20 -12.61
N ILE A 27 -6.18 15.33 -11.91
CA ILE A 27 -5.38 14.18 -11.46
C ILE A 27 -6.05 13.58 -10.22
N GLY A 28 -7.09 12.78 -10.45
CA GLY A 28 -7.78 12.01 -9.42
C GLY A 28 -7.06 10.71 -9.06
N PRO A 29 -7.61 9.94 -8.10
CA PRO A 29 -7.00 8.67 -7.65
C PRO A 29 -6.77 7.67 -8.79
N LYS A 30 -7.71 7.52 -9.72
CA LYS A 30 -7.56 6.64 -10.89
C LYS A 30 -6.45 7.11 -11.83
N THR A 31 -6.37 8.42 -12.10
CA THR A 31 -5.30 9.00 -12.94
C THR A 31 -3.94 8.77 -12.30
N ARG A 32 -3.80 8.94 -10.98
CA ARG A 32 -2.54 8.66 -10.25
C ARG A 32 -2.15 7.19 -10.34
N ALA A 33 -3.09 6.29 -10.11
CA ALA A 33 -2.86 4.85 -10.25
C ALA A 33 -2.43 4.48 -11.67
N ALA A 34 -3.06 5.03 -12.70
CA ALA A 34 -2.70 4.82 -14.09
C ALA A 34 -1.29 5.34 -14.42
N ILE A 35 -0.90 6.53 -13.92
CA ILE A 35 0.45 7.07 -14.07
C ILE A 35 1.49 6.12 -13.46
N ILE A 36 1.24 5.64 -12.26
CA ILE A 36 2.15 4.72 -11.56
C ILE A 36 2.28 3.41 -12.33
N ALA A 37 1.14 2.80 -12.72
CA ALA A 37 1.13 1.56 -13.49
C ALA A 37 1.87 1.70 -14.84
N PHE A 38 1.66 2.79 -15.56
CA PHE A 38 2.41 3.12 -16.77
C PHE A 38 3.91 3.21 -16.51
N LYS A 39 4.32 3.92 -15.47
CA LYS A 39 5.75 4.04 -15.11
C LYS A 39 6.39 2.70 -14.78
N VAL A 40 5.68 1.86 -14.02
CA VAL A 40 6.14 0.49 -13.72
C VAL A 40 6.34 -0.31 -15.00
N SER A 41 5.40 -0.25 -15.96
CA SER A 41 5.51 -0.94 -17.24
C SER A 41 6.70 -0.48 -18.08
N LYS A 42 7.21 0.73 -17.83
CA LYS A 42 8.37 1.33 -18.51
C LYS A 42 9.64 1.29 -17.65
N ALA A 43 9.65 0.54 -16.56
CA ALA A 43 10.76 0.47 -15.59
C ALA A 43 11.19 1.86 -15.05
N LEU A 44 10.25 2.81 -14.98
CA LEU A 44 10.46 4.13 -14.39
C LEU A 44 10.09 4.13 -12.90
N SER A 45 10.65 5.09 -12.16
CA SER A 45 10.32 5.27 -10.72
C SER A 45 8.80 5.47 -10.53
N PRO A 46 8.13 4.66 -9.70
CA PRO A 46 6.66 4.59 -9.59
C PRO A 46 6.08 5.72 -8.75
N ARG A 47 6.30 6.96 -9.16
CA ARG A 47 5.72 8.15 -8.53
C ARG A 47 4.48 8.61 -9.30
N ASP A 48 3.53 9.20 -8.61
CA ASP A 48 2.22 9.61 -9.12
C ASP A 48 2.19 10.92 -9.93
N TYR A 49 3.36 11.51 -10.17
CA TYR A 49 3.51 12.71 -11.01
C TYR A 49 4.14 12.36 -12.37
N VAL A 50 3.83 13.17 -13.37
CA VAL A 50 4.38 13.06 -14.72
C VAL A 50 5.49 14.09 -14.88
N GLY A 51 6.73 13.62 -14.87
CA GLY A 51 7.91 14.42 -15.23
C GLY A 51 8.23 14.33 -16.72
N PRO A 52 9.28 15.06 -17.21
CA PRO A 52 9.63 15.09 -18.62
C PRO A 52 9.88 13.72 -19.25
N ILE A 53 10.56 12.82 -18.54
CA ILE A 53 10.84 11.44 -18.99
C ILE A 53 9.54 10.67 -19.15
N THR A 54 8.62 10.75 -18.16
CA THR A 54 7.33 10.06 -18.21
C THR A 54 6.47 10.60 -19.36
N LEU A 55 6.48 11.92 -19.57
CA LEU A 55 5.73 12.55 -20.66
C LEU A 55 6.28 12.13 -22.03
N ALA A 56 7.60 12.06 -22.17
CA ALA A 56 8.22 11.55 -23.39
C ALA A 56 7.83 10.11 -23.69
N GLU A 57 7.81 9.25 -22.69
CA GLU A 57 7.34 7.85 -22.84
C GLU A 57 5.85 7.76 -23.19
N LEU A 58 5.00 8.59 -22.57
CA LEU A 58 3.56 8.66 -22.87
C LEU A 58 3.29 9.13 -24.30
N ARG A 59 4.16 9.98 -24.87
CA ARG A 59 4.02 10.52 -26.24
C ARG A 59 4.49 9.58 -27.32
N LYS A 60 5.21 8.52 -26.98
CA LYS A 60 5.52 7.46 -27.95
C LYS A 60 4.25 6.79 -28.43
N GLU A 61 4.24 6.27 -29.67
CA GLU A 61 3.12 5.49 -30.17
C GLU A 61 2.88 4.29 -29.22
N PRO A 62 1.62 4.03 -28.83
CA PRO A 62 1.29 2.83 -28.10
C PRO A 62 1.72 1.64 -28.94
N GLN A 63 2.70 0.88 -28.52
CA GLN A 63 2.91 -0.45 -29.11
C GLN A 63 1.61 -1.20 -28.96
N ALA A 64 1.10 -1.81 -30.07
CA ALA A 64 -0.19 -2.45 -30.16
C ALA A 64 -0.53 -3.18 -28.86
N SER A 65 -1.61 -2.77 -28.24
CA SER A 65 -1.95 -3.13 -26.87
C SER A 65 -1.95 -4.64 -26.70
N VAL A 66 -0.86 -5.16 -26.21
CA VAL A 66 -1.01 -6.23 -25.23
C VAL A 66 -1.78 -5.53 -24.11
N ALA A 67 -3.02 -5.96 -23.82
CA ALA A 67 -3.73 -5.59 -22.60
C ALA A 67 -2.68 -5.55 -21.48
N PRO A 68 -2.67 -4.51 -20.61
CA PRO A 68 -1.63 -4.41 -19.59
C PRO A 68 -1.48 -5.82 -19.07
N PRO A 69 -0.29 -6.43 -19.09
CA PRO A 69 -0.18 -7.80 -18.68
C PRO A 69 -0.91 -7.81 -17.36
N LYS A 70 -1.93 -8.70 -17.20
CA LYS A 70 -2.32 -9.09 -15.85
C LYS A 70 -0.99 -9.44 -15.26
N VAL A 71 -0.36 -8.46 -14.60
CA VAL A 71 0.87 -8.70 -13.89
C VAL A 71 0.38 -9.65 -12.82
N ALA A 72 0.46 -10.94 -13.14
CA ALA A 72 0.53 -11.99 -12.16
C ALA A 72 1.70 -11.55 -11.30
N GLY A 73 1.44 -10.72 -10.33
CA GLY A 73 2.49 -10.01 -9.63
C GLY A 73 1.88 -9.26 -8.45
N GLU A 74 2.65 -9.24 -7.44
CA GLU A 74 2.42 -8.56 -6.18
C GLU A 74 1.84 -7.14 -6.39
N PRO A 75 0.75 -6.75 -5.69
CA PRO A 75 0.12 -5.44 -5.81
C PRO A 75 1.13 -4.31 -5.61
N ILE A 76 0.95 -3.20 -6.33
CA ILE A 76 1.89 -2.10 -6.33
C ILE A 76 2.16 -1.54 -4.91
N TRP A 77 1.14 -1.47 -4.07
CA TRP A 77 1.28 -1.01 -2.68
C TRP A 77 2.06 -2.01 -1.82
N LEU A 78 1.94 -3.32 -2.05
CA LEU A 78 2.73 -4.31 -1.34
C LEU A 78 4.20 -4.24 -1.76
N ARG A 79 4.47 -4.12 -3.06
CA ARG A 79 5.82 -3.91 -3.59
C ARG A 79 6.43 -2.63 -3.03
N ARG A 80 5.66 -1.55 -2.95
CA ARG A 80 6.09 -0.30 -2.34
C ARG A 80 6.40 -0.47 -0.85
N ALA A 81 5.54 -1.17 -0.12
CA ALA A 81 5.71 -1.46 1.28
C ALA A 81 6.99 -2.25 1.58
N ARG A 82 7.34 -3.22 0.73
CA ARG A 82 8.57 -4.01 0.90
C ARG A 82 9.85 -3.17 0.83
N GLN A 83 9.84 -2.05 0.13
CA GLN A 83 11.01 -1.16 0.05
C GLN A 83 11.32 -0.46 1.38
N GLU A 84 10.40 -0.48 2.32
CA GLU A 84 10.57 0.11 3.65
C GLU A 84 11.06 -0.89 4.71
N ILE A 85 11.22 -2.17 4.36
CA ILE A 85 11.71 -3.18 5.33
C ILE A 85 13.06 -2.75 5.88
N GLY A 86 13.17 -2.78 7.23
CA GLY A 86 14.34 -2.36 7.96
C GLY A 86 14.30 -0.91 8.46
N VAL A 87 13.32 -0.11 8.06
CA VAL A 87 13.10 1.19 8.71
C VAL A 87 12.68 0.94 10.16
N SER A 88 13.30 1.66 11.09
CA SER A 88 13.05 1.53 12.54
C SER A 88 12.98 2.90 13.22
N GLU A 89 12.39 2.90 14.40
CA GLU A 89 12.45 4.02 15.32
C GLU A 89 13.90 4.33 15.72
N ILE A 90 14.11 5.54 16.20
CA ILE A 90 15.36 5.96 16.80
C ILE A 90 15.12 6.14 18.30
N ALA A 91 15.73 5.27 19.10
CA ALA A 91 15.59 5.34 20.55
C ALA A 91 16.03 6.70 21.11
N GLY A 92 15.22 7.29 21.99
CA GLY A 92 15.53 8.52 22.72
C GLY A 92 14.88 9.76 22.11
N ARG A 93 15.58 10.90 22.19
CA ARG A 93 15.00 12.21 21.82
C ARG A 93 14.98 12.51 20.31
N GLN A 94 15.56 11.66 19.52
CA GLN A 94 15.59 11.82 18.05
C GLN A 94 14.51 10.95 17.44
N HIS A 95 13.93 11.43 16.35
CA HIS A 95 12.88 10.71 15.64
C HIS A 95 13.35 10.33 14.24
N SER A 96 12.98 9.15 13.79
CA SER A 96 13.23 8.67 12.44
C SER A 96 12.54 9.57 11.42
N LYS A 97 13.32 10.33 10.65
CA LYS A 97 12.79 11.18 9.57
C LYS A 97 11.95 10.39 8.58
N ARG A 98 12.26 9.10 8.42
CA ARG A 98 11.48 8.24 7.53
C ARG A 98 10.10 7.95 8.09
N ILE A 99 9.98 7.60 9.38
CA ILE A 99 8.69 7.37 10.04
C ILE A 99 7.88 8.68 10.08
N LEU A 100 8.50 9.82 10.39
CA LEU A 100 7.83 11.11 10.31
C LEU A 100 7.26 11.39 8.92
N SER A 101 7.95 10.96 7.85
CA SER A 101 7.43 11.10 6.49
C SER A 101 6.20 10.23 6.20
N TYR A 102 5.99 9.13 6.93
CA TYR A 102 4.74 8.34 6.81
C TYR A 102 3.53 9.14 7.29
N TRP A 103 3.68 9.89 8.39
CA TRP A 103 2.62 10.77 8.88
C TRP A 103 2.24 11.84 7.85
N GLN A 104 3.24 12.45 7.21
CA GLN A 104 3.02 13.46 6.17
C GLN A 104 2.32 12.87 4.94
N LEU A 105 2.79 11.72 4.45
CA LEU A 105 2.18 11.00 3.32
C LEU A 105 0.74 10.58 3.64
N ALA A 106 0.51 10.10 4.86
CA ALA A 106 -0.81 9.72 5.36
C ALA A 106 -1.73 10.92 5.65
N LYS A 107 -1.22 12.16 5.54
CA LYS A 107 -1.93 13.41 5.88
C LYS A 107 -2.36 13.45 7.34
N LEU A 108 -1.47 13.00 8.22
CA LEU A 108 -1.60 12.99 9.66
C LEU A 108 -0.58 13.94 10.29
N TYR A 109 -0.90 14.51 11.44
CA TYR A 109 -0.13 15.59 12.07
C TYR A 109 0.69 15.14 13.27
N PHE A 110 1.08 13.85 13.33
CA PHE A 110 1.98 13.37 14.38
C PHE A 110 3.42 13.78 14.07
N THR A 111 4.17 14.07 15.13
CA THR A 111 5.51 14.67 15.04
C THR A 111 6.62 13.83 15.66
N ASP A 112 6.29 12.62 16.10
CA ASP A 112 7.20 11.65 16.71
C ASP A 112 7.06 10.28 16.07
N ASP A 113 7.97 9.37 16.38
CA ASP A 113 7.96 7.97 15.96
C ASP A 113 7.63 7.01 17.12
N GLU A 114 7.34 7.55 18.30
CA GLU A 114 6.90 6.78 19.48
C GLU A 114 5.37 6.57 19.48
N THR A 115 4.61 7.46 18.82
CA THR A 115 3.17 7.25 18.57
C THR A 115 2.98 6.00 17.69
N PRO A 116 2.13 5.02 18.07
CA PRO A 116 1.95 3.79 17.29
C PRO A 116 1.65 4.07 15.82
N TRP A 117 2.58 3.72 14.92
CA TRP A 117 2.57 4.15 13.52
C TRP A 117 2.21 3.05 12.51
N CYS A 118 1.71 1.90 12.95
CA CYS A 118 1.29 0.83 12.02
C CYS A 118 0.26 1.30 10.99
N ALA A 119 -0.76 2.07 11.42
CA ALA A 119 -1.74 2.67 10.51
C ALA A 119 -1.15 3.79 9.67
N GLY A 120 -0.24 4.59 10.22
CA GLY A 120 0.50 5.62 9.50
C GLY A 120 1.29 5.02 8.33
N TYR A 121 1.99 3.91 8.57
CA TYR A 121 2.71 3.17 7.54
C TYR A 121 1.80 2.66 6.42
N VAL A 122 0.71 1.96 6.76
CA VAL A 122 -0.21 1.42 5.74
C VAL A 122 -0.84 2.56 4.92
N ASN A 123 -1.30 3.63 5.58
CA ASN A 123 -1.81 4.81 4.89
C ASN A 123 -0.76 5.42 3.95
N ALA A 124 0.49 5.57 4.42
CA ALA A 124 1.57 6.15 3.64
C ALA A 124 1.87 5.33 2.37
N MET A 125 1.92 4.00 2.48
CA MET A 125 2.17 3.13 1.33
C MET A 125 1.04 3.19 0.30
N LEU A 126 -0.21 3.29 0.76
CA LEU A 126 -1.37 3.48 -0.12
C LEU A 126 -1.35 4.85 -0.80
N GLU A 127 -1.18 5.93 -0.05
CA GLU A 127 -1.17 7.31 -0.58
C GLU A 127 0.01 7.52 -1.55
N ASP A 128 1.18 6.92 -1.29
CA ASP A 128 2.34 6.96 -2.20
C ASP A 128 2.06 6.21 -3.52
N CYS A 129 1.11 5.26 -3.51
CA CYS A 129 0.60 4.58 -4.69
C CYS A 129 -0.65 5.26 -5.30
N GLY A 130 -1.01 6.46 -4.86
CA GLY A 130 -2.20 7.18 -5.34
C GLY A 130 -3.53 6.61 -4.85
N ILE A 131 -3.51 5.75 -3.85
CA ILE A 131 -4.68 5.11 -3.26
C ILE A 131 -5.02 5.84 -1.95
N ALA A 132 -6.21 6.45 -1.88
CA ALA A 132 -6.61 7.12 -0.65
C ALA A 132 -6.74 6.13 0.51
N GLY A 133 -5.95 6.31 1.55
CA GLY A 133 -6.04 5.56 2.78
C GLY A 133 -7.20 6.01 3.68
N THR A 134 -7.18 5.58 4.93
CA THR A 134 -8.18 6.03 5.94
C THR A 134 -7.89 7.41 6.48
N ARG A 135 -6.63 7.88 6.37
CA ARG A 135 -6.15 9.11 6.99
C ARG A 135 -6.41 9.17 8.50
N SER A 136 -6.26 8.03 9.13
CA SER A 136 -6.42 7.86 10.58
C SER A 136 -5.20 7.13 11.13
N GLY A 137 -4.73 7.53 12.31
CA GLY A 137 -3.68 6.80 13.04
C GLY A 137 -4.16 5.50 13.69
N MET A 138 -5.47 5.24 13.67
CA MET A 138 -6.06 4.05 14.28
C MET A 138 -6.05 2.86 13.31
N ALA A 139 -5.44 1.75 13.69
CA ALA A 139 -5.42 0.50 12.91
C ALA A 139 -6.84 0.02 12.55
N ARG A 140 -7.77 0.10 13.50
CA ARG A 140 -9.17 -0.33 13.35
C ARG A 140 -9.96 0.53 12.35
N SER A 141 -9.46 1.70 11.92
CA SER A 141 -10.09 2.49 10.87
C SER A 141 -10.18 1.75 9.54
N PHE A 142 -9.28 0.79 9.30
CA PHE A 142 -9.30 -0.02 8.10
C PHE A 142 -10.41 -1.08 8.05
N GLU A 143 -11.12 -1.38 9.15
CA GLU A 143 -12.21 -2.37 9.14
C GLU A 143 -13.33 -2.08 8.15
N ARG A 144 -13.57 -0.80 7.88
CA ARG A 144 -14.63 -0.35 6.96
C ARG A 144 -14.07 0.27 5.67
N TRP A 145 -12.75 0.26 5.52
CA TRP A 145 -12.09 0.81 4.35
C TRP A 145 -12.12 -0.16 3.17
N GLY A 146 -12.11 0.39 1.95
CA GLY A 146 -11.99 -0.42 0.74
C GLY A 146 -13.19 -1.35 0.51
N GLN A 147 -12.90 -2.55 0.05
CA GLN A 147 -13.84 -3.66 -0.14
C GLN A 147 -13.32 -4.91 0.59
N PRO A 148 -14.21 -5.80 1.07
CA PRO A 148 -13.79 -7.04 1.69
C PRO A 148 -13.12 -7.97 0.67
N CYS A 149 -12.13 -8.75 1.13
CA CYS A 149 -11.47 -9.77 0.33
C CYS A 149 -11.09 -10.97 1.20
N GLY A 150 -10.46 -11.97 0.60
CA GLY A 150 -9.82 -13.07 1.33
C GLY A 150 -8.40 -12.73 1.78
N ALA A 151 -7.77 -13.70 2.46
CA ALA A 151 -6.35 -13.65 2.79
C ALA A 151 -5.54 -13.93 1.51
N ILE A 152 -5.11 -12.87 0.83
CA ILE A 152 -4.32 -12.92 -0.40
C ILE A 152 -3.14 -11.95 -0.30
N PRO A 153 -2.04 -12.14 -1.06
CA PRO A 153 -0.91 -11.22 -1.03
C PRO A 153 -1.36 -9.78 -1.34
N GLY A 154 -0.97 -8.84 -0.49
CA GLY A 154 -1.34 -7.43 -0.61
C GLY A 154 -2.67 -7.05 0.05
N ALA A 155 -3.47 -7.99 0.52
CA ALA A 155 -4.63 -7.66 1.35
C ALA A 155 -4.19 -6.91 2.61
N ILE A 156 -4.93 -5.87 2.96
CA ILE A 156 -4.75 -5.18 4.24
C ILE A 156 -5.46 -5.99 5.29
N VAL A 157 -4.72 -6.53 6.24
CA VAL A 157 -5.26 -7.32 7.36
C VAL A 157 -5.35 -6.45 8.60
N VAL A 158 -6.49 -6.52 9.28
CA VAL A 158 -6.76 -5.81 10.54
C VAL A 158 -6.88 -6.82 11.65
N PHE A 159 -6.16 -6.58 12.75
CA PHE A 159 -6.21 -7.39 13.96
C PHE A 159 -6.78 -6.61 15.11
N TRP A 160 -7.47 -7.29 16.02
CA TRP A 160 -7.77 -6.74 17.32
C TRP A 160 -6.60 -6.96 18.30
N ARG A 161 -6.44 -6.06 19.27
CA ARG A 161 -5.45 -6.13 20.35
C ARG A 161 -6.14 -5.96 21.70
N GLY A 162 -5.75 -6.76 22.70
CA GLY A 162 -6.39 -6.80 24.00
C GLY A 162 -7.72 -7.58 23.94
N SER A 163 -8.76 -7.03 23.32
CA SER A 163 -10.04 -7.71 23.11
C SER A 163 -10.68 -7.32 21.79
N LYS A 164 -11.64 -8.13 21.32
CA LYS A 164 -12.39 -7.82 20.07
C LYS A 164 -13.19 -6.52 20.15
N SER A 165 -13.63 -6.16 21.35
CA SER A 165 -14.41 -4.94 21.61
C SER A 165 -13.54 -3.70 21.84
N SER A 166 -12.23 -3.86 22.04
CA SER A 166 -11.31 -2.72 22.18
C SER A 166 -11.17 -1.97 20.87
N GLY A 167 -10.94 -0.67 20.93
CA GLY A 167 -10.56 0.14 19.76
C GLY A 167 -9.12 -0.11 19.30
N SER A 168 -8.32 -0.82 20.10
CA SER A 168 -6.92 -1.13 19.80
C SER A 168 -6.80 -2.24 18.78
N GLY A 169 -5.75 -2.17 17.96
CA GLY A 169 -5.50 -3.19 16.95
C GLY A 169 -4.16 -3.00 16.26
N HIS A 170 -3.92 -3.86 15.28
CA HIS A 170 -2.79 -3.75 14.38
C HIS A 170 -3.26 -3.84 12.93
N VAL A 171 -2.47 -3.30 12.00
CA VAL A 171 -2.78 -3.33 10.58
C VAL A 171 -1.49 -3.48 9.77
N GLY A 172 -1.55 -4.28 8.72
CA GLY A 172 -0.43 -4.49 7.80
C GLY A 172 -0.89 -5.14 6.50
N PHE A 173 0.06 -5.52 5.67
CA PHE A 173 -0.18 -6.17 4.38
C PHE A 173 0.12 -7.66 4.49
N VAL A 174 -0.79 -8.49 4.03
CA VAL A 174 -0.57 -9.94 3.90
C VAL A 174 0.52 -10.20 2.86
N THR A 175 1.49 -11.04 3.21
CA THR A 175 2.58 -11.44 2.30
C THR A 175 2.61 -12.94 2.02
N GLY A 176 2.01 -13.75 2.88
CA GLY A 176 2.02 -15.19 2.81
C GLY A 176 1.41 -15.83 4.05
N LYS A 177 1.70 -17.08 4.26
CA LYS A 177 1.41 -17.84 5.49
C LYS A 177 2.65 -18.62 5.90
N ASP A 178 2.77 -18.97 7.17
CA ASP A 178 3.81 -19.90 7.61
C ASP A 178 3.32 -21.35 7.59
N GLN A 179 4.22 -22.27 7.91
CA GLN A 179 3.92 -23.70 7.97
C GLN A 179 2.97 -24.09 9.13
N TYR A 180 2.73 -23.18 10.06
CA TYR A 180 1.84 -23.36 11.21
C TYR A 180 0.44 -22.76 10.96
N GLY A 181 0.22 -22.14 9.78
CA GLY A 181 -1.04 -21.52 9.41
C GLY A 181 -1.20 -20.06 9.86
N ASN A 182 -0.18 -19.46 10.45
CA ASN A 182 -0.18 -18.03 10.78
C ASN A 182 -0.08 -17.19 9.52
N ILE A 183 -0.68 -16.02 9.52
CA ILE A 183 -0.56 -15.04 8.44
C ILE A 183 0.77 -14.29 8.57
N MET A 184 1.56 -14.27 7.50
CA MET A 184 2.77 -13.46 7.41
C MET A 184 2.40 -12.03 7.03
N VAL A 185 2.72 -11.08 7.89
CA VAL A 185 2.28 -9.68 7.76
C VAL A 185 3.49 -8.75 7.66
N LEU A 186 3.54 -7.99 6.58
CA LEU A 186 4.42 -6.84 6.44
C LEU A 186 3.74 -5.62 7.07
N GLY A 187 4.27 -5.13 8.15
CA GLY A 187 3.71 -4.00 8.88
C GLY A 187 4.78 -3.07 9.45
N GLY A 188 4.36 -1.86 9.75
CA GLY A 188 5.12 -0.91 10.53
C GLY A 188 4.84 -1.09 12.03
N ASN A 189 5.76 -0.62 12.85
CA ASN A 189 5.68 -0.72 14.30
C ASN A 189 5.51 -2.16 14.83
N GLN A 190 6.22 -3.10 14.23
CA GLN A 190 6.29 -4.50 14.65
C GLN A 190 7.62 -4.75 15.39
N GLY A 191 7.66 -4.39 16.69
CA GLY A 191 8.89 -4.26 17.46
C GLY A 191 9.69 -3.06 16.93
N ASP A 192 9.03 -1.91 16.85
CA ASP A 192 9.54 -0.59 16.51
C ASP A 192 10.18 -0.49 15.11
N ALA A 193 9.79 -1.41 14.21
CA ALA A 193 10.36 -1.47 12.86
C ALA A 193 9.34 -1.92 11.79
N VAL A 194 9.71 -1.68 10.52
CA VAL A 194 9.05 -2.29 9.36
C VAL A 194 9.67 -3.65 9.09
N ASN A 195 8.90 -4.69 9.24
CA ASN A 195 9.35 -6.06 8.97
C ASN A 195 8.17 -7.00 8.63
N VAL A 196 8.49 -8.25 8.35
CA VAL A 196 7.50 -9.32 8.15
C VAL A 196 7.51 -10.23 9.35
N LYS A 197 6.36 -10.39 10.01
CA LYS A 197 6.19 -11.30 11.16
C LYS A 197 4.96 -12.18 11.01
N PRO A 198 4.93 -13.37 11.63
CA PRO A 198 3.73 -14.21 11.71
C PRO A 198 2.75 -13.67 12.74
N PHE A 199 1.46 -13.73 12.41
CA PHE A 199 0.34 -13.31 13.25
C PHE A 199 -0.71 -14.41 13.36
N ASP A 200 -1.23 -14.61 14.55
CA ASP A 200 -2.32 -15.55 14.81
C ASP A 200 -3.60 -15.12 14.09
N THR A 201 -4.14 -16.02 13.27
CA THR A 201 -5.37 -15.78 12.49
C THR A 201 -6.61 -15.59 13.37
N SER A 202 -6.61 -16.08 14.62
CA SER A 202 -7.72 -15.87 15.57
C SER A 202 -7.94 -14.40 15.91
N ARG A 203 -6.90 -13.57 15.74
CA ARG A 203 -6.94 -12.12 15.99
C ARG A 203 -7.43 -11.32 14.80
N VAL A 204 -7.68 -11.95 13.65
CA VAL A 204 -8.09 -11.24 12.43
C VAL A 204 -9.53 -10.73 12.59
N VAL A 205 -9.72 -9.44 12.31
CA VAL A 205 -11.03 -8.79 12.23
C VAL A 205 -11.55 -8.83 10.78
N GLY A 206 -10.65 -8.69 9.81
CA GLY A 206 -11.00 -8.77 8.41
C GLY A 206 -9.84 -8.44 7.50
N TYR A 207 -10.06 -8.73 6.21
CA TYR A 207 -9.15 -8.41 5.12
C TYR A 207 -9.81 -7.40 4.20
N ARG A 208 -9.03 -6.42 3.71
CA ARG A 208 -9.52 -5.32 2.90
C ARG A 208 -8.65 -5.13 1.66
N TRP A 209 -9.30 -4.68 0.61
CA TRP A 209 -8.68 -4.41 -0.68
C TRP A 209 -9.08 -3.02 -1.18
N PRO A 210 -8.22 -2.29 -1.87
CA PRO A 210 -8.58 -0.99 -2.42
C PRO A 210 -9.77 -1.08 -3.38
N LYS A 211 -10.74 -0.18 -3.25
CA LYS A 211 -11.83 -0.08 -4.23
C LYS A 211 -11.30 0.35 -5.59
N GLY A 212 -11.83 -0.22 -6.66
CA GLY A 212 -11.44 0.09 -8.02
C GLY A 212 -10.20 -0.67 -8.51
N PHE A 213 -9.68 -1.59 -7.70
CA PHE A 213 -8.66 -2.56 -8.09
C PHE A 213 -9.24 -3.97 -8.09
N ASP A 214 -8.92 -4.73 -9.11
CA ASP A 214 -9.32 -6.15 -9.17
C ASP A 214 -8.69 -6.89 -8.00
N ILE A 215 -9.50 -7.70 -7.32
CA ILE A 215 -9.02 -8.54 -6.22
C ILE A 215 -8.15 -9.63 -6.83
N GLY A 216 -6.90 -9.72 -6.36
CA GLY A 216 -5.97 -10.78 -6.76
C GLY A 216 -6.53 -12.17 -6.45
N SER A 217 -6.11 -13.15 -7.22
CA SER A 217 -6.48 -14.56 -7.04
C SER A 217 -5.29 -15.42 -6.57
N ASP A 218 -4.14 -14.81 -6.30
CA ASP A 218 -2.93 -15.53 -5.94
C ASP A 218 -3.09 -16.19 -4.57
N ALA A 219 -2.76 -17.48 -4.52
CA ALA A 219 -2.72 -18.21 -3.27
C ALA A 219 -1.56 -17.73 -2.38
N LEU A 220 -1.78 -17.77 -1.07
CA LEU A 220 -0.72 -17.49 -0.12
C LEU A 220 0.39 -18.53 -0.22
N GLN A 221 1.60 -18.06 -0.48
CA GLN A 221 2.79 -18.90 -0.43
C GLN A 221 3.16 -19.21 1.02
N THR A 222 3.64 -20.44 1.25
CA THR A 222 4.15 -20.82 2.56
C THR A 222 5.60 -20.39 2.70
N VAL A 223 5.87 -19.65 3.78
CA VAL A 223 7.20 -19.12 4.12
C VAL A 223 7.64 -19.73 5.45
N ALA A 224 8.91 -20.10 5.55
CA ALA A 224 9.46 -20.62 6.78
C ALA A 224 9.42 -19.56 7.90
N SER A 225 8.96 -19.93 9.08
CA SER A 225 9.00 -19.12 10.30
C SER A 225 9.31 -20.00 11.52
N ASP A 226 9.67 -19.40 12.63
CA ASP A 226 9.82 -20.09 13.91
C ASP A 226 8.48 -20.31 14.63
N GLY A 227 7.38 -19.91 14.04
CA GLY A 227 6.01 -20.04 14.56
C GLY A 227 5.67 -19.07 15.70
N LYS A 228 6.60 -18.26 16.15
CA LYS A 228 6.36 -17.28 17.23
C LYS A 228 5.60 -16.09 16.67
N THR A 229 4.31 -16.05 16.95
CA THR A 229 3.46 -14.94 16.52
C THR A 229 3.84 -13.63 17.20
N SER A 230 3.68 -12.51 16.47
CA SER A 230 3.96 -11.19 17.00
C SER A 230 3.06 -10.86 18.19
N GLN A 231 3.64 -10.32 19.25
CA GLN A 231 2.97 -9.85 20.46
C GLN A 231 3.30 -8.38 20.74
N ASN A 232 4.33 -7.83 20.08
CA ASN A 232 4.74 -6.44 20.20
C ASN A 232 4.43 -5.70 18.90
N GLU A 233 3.30 -5.00 18.89
CA GLU A 233 2.81 -4.17 17.78
C GLU A 233 2.63 -2.71 18.21
N ALA A 234 3.36 -2.30 19.18
CA ALA A 234 3.35 -1.07 19.93
C ALA A 234 3.04 -0.12 20.34
#